data_b109565c2ea321123ba2750b2cd821a8
#
_entry.id   b109565c2ea321123ba2750b2cd821a8
#
_cell.length_a   1.000
_cell.length_b   1.000
_cell.length_c   1.000
_cell.angle_alpha   90.00
_cell.angle_beta   90.00
_cell.angle_gamma   90.00
#
_symmetry.space_group_name_H-M   'P 1'
#
loop_
_entity.id
_entity.type
_entity.pdbx_description
1 polymer ?
#
loop_
_entity_poly.entity_id
_entity_poly.type
_entity_poly.pdbx_seq_one_letter_code
_entity_poly.pdbx_strand_id
1 'polypeptide(L)'
;MRIAVAGGTGTVGHHAVEAARERGHEVVVLTRSNGIDLVSGEGLDDALRGVDVVIDASNLITTSAKKATEFFTTVTRNLLAAEQRAGVRHHVSLSIVGIDRAPYGYYAAKLAQERAVEAGGVPWTILRAMQFHEFAGQLLEGLTIAGVHLAPRVRTQPIAAREVGQRLVELAEGAPMGHAPEIAGPRQEQLADMIRTLAHATGVKGPVMAISLPGKQYAAMRRGETLPGPGATIGHQTFDEWVAEQASVTQR
;
A
#
# COMPACT_ATOMS: atom_id res chain seq x y z
N MET A 1 -20.81 -8.57 -6.58
CA MET A 1 -20.92 -7.43 -5.64
C MET A 1 -20.52 -6.17 -6.37
N ARG A 2 -20.90 -5.02 -5.84
CA ARG A 2 -20.41 -3.72 -6.27
C ARG A 2 -19.33 -3.22 -5.29
N ILE A 3 -18.09 -3.10 -5.76
CA ILE A 3 -16.93 -2.76 -4.97
C ILE A 3 -16.41 -1.38 -5.37
N ALA A 4 -16.27 -0.46 -4.40
CA ALA A 4 -15.61 0.81 -4.64
C ALA A 4 -14.13 0.73 -4.21
N VAL A 5 -13.22 1.31 -5.00
CA VAL A 5 -11.78 1.28 -4.71
C VAL A 5 -11.25 2.71 -4.63
N ALA A 6 -10.93 3.16 -3.41
CA ALA A 6 -10.21 4.38 -3.15
C ALA A 6 -8.72 4.17 -3.43
N GLY A 7 -8.09 5.10 -4.17
CA GLY A 7 -6.72 4.90 -4.65
C GLY A 7 -6.58 3.88 -5.77
N GLY A 8 -7.66 3.56 -6.49
CA GLY A 8 -7.71 2.54 -7.55
C GLY A 8 -6.82 2.80 -8.77
N THR A 9 -6.13 3.92 -8.85
CA THR A 9 -5.11 4.23 -9.87
C THR A 9 -3.68 4.15 -9.33
N GLY A 10 -3.52 3.84 -8.04
CA GLY A 10 -2.22 3.70 -7.38
C GLY A 10 -1.62 2.30 -7.54
N THR A 11 -0.39 2.11 -7.01
CA THR A 11 0.41 0.88 -7.14
C THR A 11 -0.32 -0.41 -6.77
N VAL A 12 -1.11 -0.43 -5.71
CA VAL A 12 -1.90 -1.61 -5.30
C VAL A 12 -3.33 -1.52 -5.79
N GLY A 13 -3.89 -0.29 -5.75
CA GLY A 13 -5.31 -0.11 -6.05
C GLY A 13 -5.70 -0.52 -7.47
N HIS A 14 -4.82 -0.30 -8.48
CA HIS A 14 -5.13 -0.73 -9.85
C HIS A 14 -5.19 -2.27 -9.95
N HIS A 15 -4.32 -3.00 -9.23
CA HIS A 15 -4.39 -4.45 -9.17
C HIS A 15 -5.63 -4.96 -8.42
N ALA A 16 -6.08 -4.23 -7.39
CA ALA A 16 -7.36 -4.55 -6.75
C ALA A 16 -8.55 -4.33 -7.70
N VAL A 17 -8.51 -3.26 -8.51
CA VAL A 17 -9.52 -3.00 -9.57
C VAL A 17 -9.52 -4.11 -10.61
N GLU A 18 -8.36 -4.53 -11.11
CA GLU A 18 -8.22 -5.62 -12.06
C GLU A 18 -8.74 -6.94 -11.49
N ALA A 19 -8.24 -7.34 -10.31
CA ALA A 19 -8.64 -8.57 -9.65
C ALA A 19 -10.15 -8.62 -9.36
N ALA A 20 -10.76 -7.51 -8.94
CA ALA A 20 -12.19 -7.45 -8.70
C ALA A 20 -12.99 -7.63 -10.00
N ARG A 21 -12.56 -7.02 -11.11
CA ARG A 21 -13.20 -7.18 -12.43
C ARG A 21 -13.07 -8.61 -12.96
N GLU A 22 -11.88 -9.21 -12.85
CA GLU A 22 -11.62 -10.62 -13.24
C GLU A 22 -12.52 -11.61 -12.50
N ARG A 23 -12.85 -11.29 -11.24
CA ARG A 23 -13.79 -12.07 -10.41
C ARG A 23 -15.27 -11.75 -10.66
N GLY A 24 -15.57 -10.91 -11.67
CA GLY A 24 -16.94 -10.57 -12.08
C GLY A 24 -17.64 -9.55 -11.18
N HIS A 25 -16.89 -8.74 -10.43
CA HIS A 25 -17.48 -7.66 -9.63
C HIS A 25 -17.69 -6.39 -10.46
N GLU A 26 -18.71 -5.62 -10.14
CA GLU A 26 -18.87 -4.25 -10.61
C GLU A 26 -17.92 -3.35 -9.79
N VAL A 27 -17.07 -2.58 -10.48
CA VAL A 27 -16.02 -1.77 -9.79
C VAL A 27 -16.24 -0.29 -10.03
N VAL A 28 -16.33 0.46 -8.93
CA VAL A 28 -16.35 1.93 -8.90
C VAL A 28 -14.98 2.42 -8.48
N VAL A 29 -14.25 3.12 -9.35
CA VAL A 29 -12.94 3.68 -9.03
C VAL A 29 -13.11 5.10 -8.50
N LEU A 30 -12.78 5.32 -7.22
CA LEU A 30 -12.90 6.62 -6.55
C LEU A 30 -11.68 7.48 -6.89
N THR A 31 -11.80 8.33 -7.91
CA THR A 31 -10.72 9.19 -8.42
C THR A 31 -11.21 10.60 -8.73
N ARG A 32 -10.29 11.57 -8.66
CA ARG A 32 -10.59 12.96 -9.03
C ARG A 32 -10.99 13.12 -10.50
N SER A 33 -10.47 12.28 -11.39
CA SER A 33 -10.89 12.27 -12.80
C SER A 33 -12.35 11.87 -13.00
N ASN A 34 -12.93 11.17 -12.03
CA ASN A 34 -14.34 10.78 -12.01
C ASN A 34 -15.20 11.74 -11.15
N GLY A 35 -14.68 12.91 -10.79
CA GLY A 35 -15.37 13.90 -9.98
C GLY A 35 -15.46 13.55 -8.48
N ILE A 36 -14.57 12.67 -7.98
CA ILE A 36 -14.60 12.22 -6.60
C ILE A 36 -13.32 12.67 -5.90
N ASP A 37 -13.46 13.54 -4.90
CA ASP A 37 -12.34 13.98 -4.07
C ASP A 37 -12.48 13.41 -2.65
N LEU A 38 -11.56 12.51 -2.29
CA LEU A 38 -11.55 11.84 -0.98
C LEU A 38 -11.25 12.80 0.17
N VAL A 39 -10.54 13.91 -0.09
CA VAL A 39 -10.16 14.89 0.95
C VAL A 39 -11.30 15.83 1.28
N SER A 40 -12.00 16.34 0.27
CA SER A 40 -13.20 17.18 0.49
C SER A 40 -14.45 16.35 0.77
N GLY A 41 -14.49 15.09 0.32
CA GLY A 41 -15.68 14.23 0.34
C GLY A 41 -16.63 14.46 -0.84
N GLU A 42 -16.28 15.35 -1.77
CA GLU A 42 -17.09 15.64 -2.97
C GLU A 42 -17.28 14.40 -3.83
N GLY A 43 -18.52 14.16 -4.27
CA GLY A 43 -18.90 13.04 -5.12
C GLY A 43 -19.01 11.68 -4.43
N LEU A 44 -18.60 11.53 -3.16
CA LEU A 44 -18.61 10.23 -2.46
C LEU A 44 -20.02 9.65 -2.30
N ASP A 45 -21.00 10.46 -1.90
CA ASP A 45 -22.36 9.97 -1.65
C ASP A 45 -23.00 9.38 -2.91
N ASP A 46 -22.77 9.99 -4.05
CA ASP A 46 -23.28 9.48 -5.35
C ASP A 46 -22.51 8.24 -5.80
N ALA A 47 -21.20 8.23 -5.65
CA ALA A 47 -20.34 7.13 -6.05
C ALA A 47 -20.58 5.86 -5.24
N LEU A 48 -20.96 6.00 -3.97
CA LEU A 48 -21.17 4.86 -3.06
C LEU A 48 -22.60 4.32 -3.07
N ARG A 49 -23.53 4.88 -3.86
CA ARG A 49 -24.89 4.31 -3.96
C ARG A 49 -24.86 2.87 -4.45
N GLY A 50 -25.41 1.96 -3.64
CA GLY A 50 -25.49 0.54 -3.94
C GLY A 50 -24.16 -0.19 -3.91
N VAL A 51 -23.09 0.44 -3.36
CA VAL A 51 -21.81 -0.22 -3.11
C VAL A 51 -21.94 -1.16 -1.91
N ASP A 52 -21.47 -2.37 -2.07
CA ASP A 52 -21.44 -3.39 -1.03
C ASP A 52 -20.24 -3.25 -0.10
N VAL A 53 -19.06 -3.00 -0.70
CA VAL A 53 -17.75 -2.99 -0.04
C VAL A 53 -16.88 -1.86 -0.58
N VAL A 54 -16.13 -1.20 0.32
CA VAL A 54 -15.10 -0.24 -0.05
C VAL A 54 -13.71 -0.82 0.25
N ILE A 55 -12.80 -0.77 -0.72
CA ILE A 55 -11.37 -1.04 -0.54
C ILE A 55 -10.65 0.29 -0.50
N ASP A 56 -10.01 0.61 0.63
CA ASP A 56 -9.17 1.81 0.79
C ASP A 56 -7.68 1.48 0.63
N ALA A 57 -7.16 1.70 -0.57
CA ALA A 57 -5.75 1.68 -0.93
C ALA A 57 -5.22 3.10 -1.22
N SER A 58 -5.89 4.13 -0.68
CA SER A 58 -5.47 5.52 -0.85
C SER A 58 -4.12 5.79 -0.22
N ASN A 59 -3.33 6.65 -0.86
CA ASN A 59 -1.97 6.97 -0.42
C ASN A 59 -1.61 8.44 -0.70
N LEU A 60 -0.67 8.96 0.11
CA LEU A 60 -0.04 10.26 -0.09
C LEU A 60 1.48 10.11 0.02
N ILE A 61 2.21 10.36 -1.08
CA ILE A 61 3.66 10.38 -1.06
C ILE A 61 4.12 11.70 -0.43
N THR A 62 4.64 11.64 0.79
CA THR A 62 5.14 12.80 1.52
C THR A 62 6.14 12.39 2.60
N THR A 63 7.11 13.25 2.88
CA THR A 63 8.03 13.12 4.02
C THR A 63 7.51 13.79 5.30
N SER A 64 6.42 14.56 5.20
CA SER A 64 5.80 15.26 6.33
C SER A 64 4.82 14.34 7.06
N ALA A 65 5.18 13.91 8.26
CA ALA A 65 4.30 13.12 9.13
C ALA A 65 2.96 13.82 9.39
N LYS A 66 2.98 15.17 9.58
CA LYS A 66 1.76 15.97 9.80
C LYS A 66 0.82 15.89 8.60
N LYS A 67 1.34 16.16 7.38
CA LYS A 67 0.53 16.10 6.14
C LYS A 67 -0.01 14.69 5.90
N ALA A 68 0.80 13.65 6.16
CA ALA A 68 0.36 12.26 6.04
C ALA A 68 -0.78 11.96 7.02
N THR A 69 -0.65 12.36 8.29
CA THR A 69 -1.69 12.14 9.31
C THR A 69 -2.99 12.86 8.94
N GLU A 70 -2.90 14.14 8.56
CA GLU A 70 -4.06 14.93 8.13
C GLU A 70 -4.76 14.27 6.93
N PHE A 71 -4.01 13.83 5.94
CA PHE A 71 -4.55 13.16 4.76
C PHE A 71 -5.28 11.87 5.14
N PHE A 72 -4.59 10.93 5.78
CA PHE A 72 -5.18 9.62 6.09
C PHE A 72 -6.39 9.72 6.99
N THR A 73 -6.33 10.53 8.06
CA THR A 73 -7.47 10.66 8.97
C THR A 73 -8.66 11.39 8.33
N THR A 74 -8.42 12.36 7.43
CA THR A 74 -9.48 13.07 6.71
C THR A 74 -10.15 12.14 5.69
N VAL A 75 -9.37 11.47 4.84
CA VAL A 75 -9.88 10.53 3.83
C VAL A 75 -10.68 9.42 4.49
N THR A 76 -10.13 8.78 5.52
CA THR A 76 -10.83 7.70 6.23
C THR A 76 -12.14 8.17 6.84
N ARG A 77 -12.17 9.34 7.48
CA ARG A 77 -13.40 9.90 8.07
C ARG A 77 -14.45 10.17 6.99
N ASN A 78 -14.06 10.76 5.87
CA ASN A 78 -14.98 11.06 4.77
C ASN A 78 -15.54 9.78 4.14
N LEU A 79 -14.69 8.77 3.90
CA LEU A 79 -15.12 7.47 3.38
C LEU A 79 -16.11 6.82 4.33
N LEU A 80 -15.76 6.62 5.60
CA LEU A 80 -16.63 5.94 6.58
C LEU A 80 -17.96 6.67 6.76
N ALA A 81 -17.98 8.01 6.76
CA ALA A 81 -19.21 8.78 6.85
C ALA A 81 -20.11 8.58 5.63
N ALA A 82 -19.54 8.56 4.42
CA ALA A 82 -20.30 8.30 3.20
C ALA A 82 -20.74 6.83 3.10
N GLU A 83 -19.89 5.90 3.50
CA GLU A 83 -20.20 4.46 3.59
C GLU A 83 -21.39 4.18 4.51
N GLN A 84 -21.43 4.80 5.69
CA GLN A 84 -22.58 4.68 6.61
C GLN A 84 -23.89 5.18 5.98
N ARG A 85 -23.85 6.34 5.30
CA ARG A 85 -25.03 6.88 4.60
C ARG A 85 -25.47 5.99 3.45
N ALA A 86 -24.54 5.38 2.73
CA ALA A 86 -24.82 4.49 1.60
C ALA A 86 -25.21 3.05 2.03
N GLY A 87 -25.02 2.69 3.30
CA GLY A 87 -25.28 1.34 3.79
C GLY A 87 -24.22 0.31 3.36
N VAL A 88 -22.97 0.74 3.14
CA VAL A 88 -21.82 -0.14 2.85
C VAL A 88 -21.62 -1.09 4.03
N ARG A 89 -21.41 -2.35 3.74
CA ARG A 89 -21.38 -3.42 4.75
C ARG A 89 -19.97 -3.79 5.20
N HIS A 90 -18.94 -3.39 4.45
CA HIS A 90 -17.56 -3.75 4.76
C HIS A 90 -16.57 -2.70 4.22
N HIS A 91 -15.69 -2.20 5.10
CA HIS A 91 -14.55 -1.36 4.77
C HIS A 91 -13.27 -2.18 4.85
N VAL A 92 -12.53 -2.31 3.75
CA VAL A 92 -11.24 -3.02 3.70
C VAL A 92 -10.12 -2.01 3.53
N SER A 93 -9.27 -1.85 4.55
CA SER A 93 -8.18 -0.86 4.53
C SER A 93 -6.82 -1.52 4.37
N LEU A 94 -6.01 -0.99 3.44
CA LEU A 94 -4.61 -1.37 3.29
C LEU A 94 -3.74 -0.60 4.29
N SER A 95 -2.94 -1.33 5.06
CA SER A 95 -1.99 -0.77 6.03
C SER A 95 -0.60 -1.39 5.84
N ILE A 96 0.31 -1.16 6.79
CA ILE A 96 1.72 -1.55 6.67
C ILE A 96 2.13 -2.43 7.85
N VAL A 97 2.91 -3.47 7.59
CA VAL A 97 3.49 -4.35 8.63
C VAL A 97 4.44 -3.54 9.53
N GLY A 98 4.31 -3.76 10.84
CA GLY A 98 5.23 -3.21 11.83
C GLY A 98 5.04 -1.74 12.19
N ILE A 99 3.94 -1.09 11.79
CA ILE A 99 3.69 0.32 12.14
C ILE A 99 3.48 0.52 13.65
N ASP A 100 2.97 -0.47 14.35
CA ASP A 100 2.80 -0.50 15.80
C ASP A 100 4.14 -0.67 16.53
N ARG A 101 5.10 -1.38 15.94
CA ARG A 101 6.44 -1.58 16.48
C ARG A 101 7.40 -0.42 16.20
N ALA A 102 7.12 0.39 15.18
CA ALA A 102 7.90 1.58 14.83
C ALA A 102 7.01 2.78 14.49
N PRO A 103 6.18 3.28 15.43
CA PRO A 103 5.16 4.29 15.19
C PRO A 103 5.75 5.70 15.03
N TYR A 104 6.63 5.88 14.06
CA TYR A 104 7.31 7.14 13.78
C TYR A 104 7.03 7.61 12.35
N GLY A 105 7.06 8.92 12.14
CA GLY A 105 6.95 9.52 10.81
C GLY A 105 5.68 9.08 10.06
N TYR A 106 5.86 8.56 8.85
CA TYR A 106 4.78 8.07 8.02
C TYR A 106 4.01 6.88 8.64
N TYR A 107 4.69 6.01 9.40
CA TYR A 107 4.07 4.88 10.08
C TYR A 107 3.11 5.32 11.20
N ALA A 108 3.43 6.41 11.90
CA ALA A 108 2.50 7.00 12.86
C ALA A 108 1.21 7.50 12.18
N ALA A 109 1.31 8.03 10.96
CA ALA A 109 0.15 8.47 10.19
C ALA A 109 -0.74 7.29 9.76
N LYS A 110 -0.14 6.18 9.33
CA LYS A 110 -0.88 4.94 9.02
C LYS A 110 -1.52 4.32 10.26
N LEU A 111 -0.86 4.38 11.41
CA LEU A 111 -1.45 3.93 12.67
C LEU A 111 -2.64 4.81 13.09
N ALA A 112 -2.58 6.11 12.82
CA ALA A 112 -3.73 7.01 13.03
C ALA A 112 -4.89 6.68 12.08
N GLN A 113 -4.61 6.26 10.84
CA GLN A 113 -5.62 5.74 9.92
C GLN A 113 -6.30 4.49 10.48
N GLU A 114 -5.53 3.47 10.92
CA GLU A 114 -6.09 2.25 11.51
C GLU A 114 -7.05 2.58 12.67
N ARG A 115 -6.61 3.44 13.59
CA ARG A 115 -7.45 3.88 14.71
C ARG A 115 -8.74 4.58 14.27
N ALA A 116 -8.70 5.33 13.17
CA ALA A 116 -9.90 5.98 12.63
C ALA A 116 -10.85 4.95 12.01
N VAL A 117 -10.32 3.90 11.36
CA VAL A 117 -11.12 2.77 10.85
C VAL A 117 -11.75 2.00 12.01
N GLU A 118 -10.97 1.65 13.03
CA GLU A 118 -11.42 0.90 14.23
C GLU A 118 -12.52 1.64 15.01
N ALA A 119 -12.42 2.97 15.09
CA ALA A 119 -13.40 3.82 15.75
C ALA A 119 -14.64 4.11 14.90
N GLY A 120 -14.64 3.71 13.62
CA GLY A 120 -15.74 3.93 12.69
C GLY A 120 -16.92 2.99 12.93
N GLY A 121 -18.07 3.36 12.36
CA GLY A 121 -19.31 2.59 12.51
C GLY A 121 -19.57 1.59 11.39
N VAL A 122 -18.66 1.40 10.45
CA VAL A 122 -18.75 0.41 9.37
C VAL A 122 -17.96 -0.83 9.76
N PRO A 123 -18.47 -2.05 9.60
CA PRO A 123 -17.68 -3.27 9.82
C PRO A 123 -16.44 -3.27 8.94
N TRP A 124 -15.29 -3.67 9.49
CA TRP A 124 -14.01 -3.44 8.81
C TRP A 124 -13.06 -4.64 8.82
N THR A 125 -12.12 -4.62 7.85
CA THR A 125 -10.94 -5.46 7.83
C THR A 125 -9.72 -4.60 7.49
N ILE A 126 -8.64 -4.71 8.26
CA ILE A 126 -7.35 -4.06 7.99
C ILE A 126 -6.35 -5.12 7.57
N LEU A 127 -5.78 -4.97 6.37
CA LEU A 127 -4.68 -5.77 5.88
C LEU A 127 -3.37 -5.00 6.01
N ARG A 128 -2.44 -5.48 6.84
CA ARG A 128 -1.07 -4.97 6.88
C ARG A 128 -0.21 -5.72 5.88
N ALA A 129 0.34 -5.02 4.90
CA ALA A 129 1.24 -5.57 3.89
C ALA A 129 2.68 -5.06 4.08
N MET A 130 3.66 -5.87 3.66
CA MET A 130 5.05 -5.45 3.54
C MET A 130 5.23 -4.48 2.36
N GLN A 131 6.40 -3.85 2.27
CA GLN A 131 6.75 -2.97 1.16
C GLN A 131 6.64 -3.72 -0.17
N PHE A 132 6.17 -3.02 -1.20
CA PHE A 132 5.99 -3.61 -2.52
C PHE A 132 7.31 -3.68 -3.28
N HIS A 133 7.44 -4.57 -4.24
CA HIS A 133 8.60 -4.66 -5.14
C HIS A 133 8.83 -3.32 -5.88
N GLU A 134 7.75 -2.67 -6.29
CA GLU A 134 7.71 -1.38 -6.97
C GLU A 134 8.36 -0.24 -6.16
N PHE A 135 8.44 -0.39 -4.84
CA PHE A 135 9.08 0.61 -3.97
C PHE A 135 10.57 0.79 -4.27
N ALA A 136 11.26 -0.28 -4.71
CA ALA A 136 12.66 -0.18 -5.14
C ALA A 136 12.82 0.76 -6.35
N GLY A 137 11.89 0.70 -7.32
CA GLY A 137 11.87 1.61 -8.48
C GLY A 137 11.59 3.06 -8.08
N GLN A 138 10.61 3.28 -7.21
CA GLN A 138 10.28 4.62 -6.71
C GLN A 138 11.47 5.28 -6.00
N LEU A 139 12.26 4.51 -5.25
CA LEU A 139 13.46 5.03 -4.60
C LEU A 139 14.62 5.24 -5.58
N LEU A 140 14.79 4.36 -6.55
CA LEU A 140 15.80 4.50 -7.59
C LEU A 140 15.62 5.80 -8.38
N GLU A 141 14.39 6.19 -8.67
CA GLU A 141 14.05 7.44 -9.36
C GLU A 141 14.09 8.65 -8.41
N GLY A 142 13.53 8.51 -7.20
CA GLY A 142 13.28 9.62 -6.27
C GLY A 142 14.46 10.03 -5.39
N LEU A 143 15.46 9.16 -5.19
CA LEU A 143 16.61 9.42 -4.33
C LEU A 143 17.93 9.48 -5.11
N THR A 144 17.98 10.32 -6.16
CA THR A 144 19.18 10.52 -6.98
C THR A 144 19.76 11.91 -6.76
N ILE A 145 21.05 11.98 -6.40
CA ILE A 145 21.79 13.22 -6.19
C ILE A 145 23.06 13.18 -7.04
N ALA A 146 23.22 14.14 -7.93
CA ALA A 146 24.39 14.26 -8.82
C ALA A 146 24.75 12.95 -9.55
N GLY A 147 23.74 12.20 -10.01
CA GLY A 147 23.94 10.93 -10.72
C GLY A 147 24.26 9.73 -9.82
N VAL A 148 24.22 9.90 -8.50
CA VAL A 148 24.37 8.82 -7.52
C VAL A 148 23.00 8.46 -6.95
N HIS A 149 22.60 7.19 -7.08
CA HIS A 149 21.35 6.67 -6.51
C HIS A 149 21.57 6.27 -5.05
N LEU A 150 20.83 6.90 -4.13
CA LEU A 150 20.94 6.62 -2.71
C LEU A 150 19.97 5.51 -2.30
N ALA A 151 20.50 4.45 -1.71
CA ALA A 151 19.74 3.26 -1.34
C ALA A 151 19.75 3.07 0.20
N PRO A 152 18.60 3.21 0.87
CA PRO A 152 18.54 3.03 2.32
C PRO A 152 18.89 1.59 2.75
N ARG A 153 19.72 1.46 3.78
CA ARG A 153 20.01 0.17 4.43
C ARG A 153 18.89 -0.17 5.37
N VAL A 154 17.90 -0.92 4.90
CA VAL A 154 16.80 -1.45 5.71
C VAL A 154 16.50 -2.89 5.31
N ARG A 155 16.07 -3.68 6.30
CA ARG A 155 15.58 -5.04 6.08
C ARG A 155 14.10 -4.98 5.73
N THR A 156 13.69 -5.74 4.72
CA THR A 156 12.32 -5.86 4.29
C THR A 156 12.02 -7.30 3.86
N GLN A 157 10.76 -7.64 3.68
CA GLN A 157 10.31 -8.90 3.08
C GLN A 157 9.28 -8.55 2.00
N PRO A 158 9.76 -7.99 0.86
CA PRO A 158 8.94 -7.31 -0.11
C PRO A 158 7.99 -8.26 -0.83
N ILE A 159 6.83 -7.75 -1.23
CA ILE A 159 5.75 -8.50 -1.87
C ILE A 159 5.34 -7.82 -3.18
N ALA A 160 4.86 -8.59 -4.15
CA ALA A 160 4.26 -8.04 -5.37
C ALA A 160 2.96 -7.26 -5.05
N ALA A 161 2.84 -6.03 -5.56
CA ALA A 161 1.62 -5.24 -5.38
C ALA A 161 0.37 -5.95 -5.94
N ARG A 162 0.54 -6.76 -6.99
CA ARG A 162 -0.53 -7.60 -7.56
C ARG A 162 -1.11 -8.59 -6.55
N GLU A 163 -0.26 -9.29 -5.79
CA GLU A 163 -0.70 -10.26 -4.78
C GLU A 163 -1.44 -9.57 -3.63
N VAL A 164 -1.01 -8.35 -3.27
CA VAL A 164 -1.73 -7.54 -2.27
C VAL A 164 -3.08 -7.08 -2.79
N GLY A 165 -3.17 -6.64 -4.05
CA GLY A 165 -4.43 -6.28 -4.70
C GLY A 165 -5.43 -7.43 -4.73
N GLN A 166 -4.98 -8.64 -5.10
CA GLN A 166 -5.77 -9.87 -5.07
C GLN A 166 -6.26 -10.19 -3.66
N ARG A 167 -5.36 -10.08 -2.66
CA ARG A 167 -5.72 -10.34 -1.26
C ARG A 167 -6.75 -9.37 -0.71
N LEU A 168 -6.69 -8.08 -1.09
CA LEU A 168 -7.70 -7.10 -0.71
C LEU A 168 -9.10 -7.47 -1.24
N VAL A 169 -9.16 -7.98 -2.48
CA VAL A 169 -10.44 -8.42 -3.08
C VAL A 169 -10.96 -9.68 -2.37
N GLU A 170 -10.11 -10.66 -2.05
CA GLU A 170 -10.50 -11.84 -1.27
C GLU A 170 -11.07 -11.46 0.10
N LEU A 171 -10.46 -10.49 0.77
CA LEU A 171 -10.96 -9.97 2.03
C LEU A 171 -12.29 -9.24 1.86
N ALA A 172 -12.47 -8.50 0.75
CA ALA A 172 -13.71 -7.82 0.42
C ALA A 172 -14.87 -8.80 0.16
N GLU A 173 -14.59 -9.97 -0.41
CA GLU A 173 -15.56 -11.05 -0.61
C GLU A 173 -15.95 -11.75 0.70
N GLY A 174 -15.08 -11.71 1.69
CA GLY A 174 -15.28 -12.32 2.99
C GLY A 174 -16.09 -11.47 3.96
N ALA A 175 -16.37 -12.04 5.14
CA ALA A 175 -16.93 -11.28 6.25
C ALA A 175 -15.88 -10.36 6.88
N PRO A 176 -16.29 -9.19 7.43
CA PRO A 176 -15.40 -8.34 8.22
C PRO A 176 -14.76 -9.13 9.39
N MET A 177 -13.43 -9.01 9.54
CA MET A 177 -12.67 -9.83 10.49
C MET A 177 -11.76 -9.03 11.44
N GLY A 178 -11.82 -7.70 11.39
CA GLY A 178 -10.87 -6.88 12.14
C GLY A 178 -9.48 -6.88 11.49
N HIS A 179 -8.42 -7.17 12.24
CA HIS A 179 -7.08 -7.31 11.68
C HIS A 179 -6.93 -8.67 10.97
N ALA A 180 -6.73 -8.62 9.66
CA ALA A 180 -6.37 -9.80 8.88
C ALA A 180 -4.92 -10.23 9.18
N PRO A 181 -4.55 -11.51 8.94
CA PRO A 181 -3.13 -11.90 8.92
C PRO A 181 -2.31 -10.97 8.03
N GLU A 182 -1.14 -10.55 8.54
CA GLU A 182 -0.17 -9.75 7.75
C GLU A 182 0.16 -10.48 6.44
N ILE A 183 0.54 -9.73 5.38
CA ILE A 183 1.00 -10.33 4.13
C ILE A 183 2.40 -9.84 3.76
N ALA A 184 3.26 -10.77 3.36
CA ALA A 184 4.65 -10.50 3.01
C ALA A 184 5.10 -11.39 1.85
N GLY A 185 6.17 -11.01 1.17
CA GLY A 185 6.75 -11.83 0.12
C GLY A 185 7.51 -13.05 0.64
N PRO A 186 8.02 -13.90 -0.26
CA PRO A 186 8.60 -15.19 0.11
C PRO A 186 9.98 -15.08 0.79
N ARG A 187 10.73 -13.99 0.58
CA ARG A 187 12.09 -13.84 1.08
C ARG A 187 12.35 -12.48 1.72
N GLN A 188 13.20 -12.49 2.77
CA GLN A 188 13.73 -11.26 3.33
C GLN A 188 14.85 -10.73 2.43
N GLU A 189 14.86 -9.40 2.25
CA GLU A 189 15.79 -8.69 1.38
C GLU A 189 16.41 -7.49 2.10
N GLN A 190 17.54 -7.03 1.57
CA GLN A 190 18.07 -5.70 1.88
C GLN A 190 17.62 -4.73 0.79
N LEU A 191 16.92 -3.67 1.15
CA LEU A 191 16.39 -2.70 0.18
C LEU A 191 17.49 -2.11 -0.73
N ALA A 192 18.68 -1.89 -0.18
CA ALA A 192 19.81 -1.41 -0.96
C ALA A 192 20.27 -2.41 -2.04
N ASP A 193 20.15 -3.71 -1.79
CA ASP A 193 20.49 -4.75 -2.77
C ASP A 193 19.40 -4.87 -3.83
N MET A 194 18.13 -4.78 -3.43
CA MET A 194 17.00 -4.70 -4.37
C MET A 194 17.17 -3.55 -5.38
N ILE A 195 17.51 -2.35 -4.89
CA ILE A 195 17.72 -1.17 -5.75
C ILE A 195 18.89 -1.41 -6.71
N ARG A 196 20.00 -2.05 -6.28
CA ARG A 196 21.12 -2.40 -7.17
C ARG A 196 20.72 -3.40 -8.24
N THR A 197 20.02 -4.46 -7.85
CA THR A 197 19.54 -5.49 -8.79
C THR A 197 18.63 -4.87 -9.85
N LEU A 198 17.68 -4.03 -9.44
CA LEU A 198 16.78 -3.35 -10.38
C LEU A 198 17.54 -2.39 -11.31
N ALA A 199 18.42 -1.53 -10.77
CA ALA A 199 19.22 -0.59 -11.57
C ALA A 199 20.06 -1.33 -12.64
N HIS A 200 20.67 -2.45 -12.27
CA HIS A 200 21.43 -3.28 -13.21
C HIS A 200 20.52 -3.89 -14.29
N ALA A 201 19.40 -4.46 -13.91
CA ALA A 201 18.50 -5.13 -14.84
C ALA A 201 17.80 -4.16 -15.82
N THR A 202 17.54 -2.93 -15.38
CA THR A 202 16.89 -1.88 -16.21
C THR A 202 17.88 -0.97 -16.93
N GLY A 203 19.20 -1.20 -16.78
CA GLY A 203 20.23 -0.42 -17.45
C GLY A 203 20.37 1.02 -16.96
N VAL A 204 19.86 1.33 -15.76
CA VAL A 204 20.00 2.66 -15.14
C VAL A 204 21.46 2.94 -14.86
N LYS A 205 21.94 4.08 -15.39
CA LYS A 205 23.35 4.50 -15.26
C LYS A 205 23.58 5.20 -13.93
N GLY A 206 24.77 5.00 -13.37
CA GLY A 206 25.22 5.64 -12.13
C GLY A 206 25.41 4.65 -10.98
N PRO A 207 26.23 4.98 -9.99
CA PRO A 207 26.47 4.12 -8.85
C PRO A 207 25.27 4.13 -7.88
N VAL A 208 24.97 2.96 -7.32
CA VAL A 208 23.99 2.82 -6.23
C VAL A 208 24.74 2.75 -4.90
N MET A 209 24.62 3.81 -4.10
CA MET A 209 25.29 3.92 -2.81
C MET A 209 24.34 3.60 -1.64
N ALA A 210 24.68 2.57 -0.87
CA ALA A 210 23.93 2.22 0.31
C ALA A 210 24.18 3.19 1.46
N ILE A 211 23.13 3.83 1.98
CA ILE A 211 23.19 4.82 3.05
C ILE A 211 22.38 4.41 4.28
N SER A 212 22.80 4.90 5.44
CA SER A 212 22.00 4.77 6.68
C SER A 212 21.24 6.07 6.93
N LEU A 213 19.96 6.06 6.71
CA LEU A 213 19.10 7.21 7.02
C LEU A 213 18.96 7.36 8.55
N PRO A 214 18.99 8.60 9.08
CA PRO A 214 18.79 8.86 10.50
C PRO A 214 17.33 8.64 10.92
N GLY A 215 17.10 8.57 12.25
CA GLY A 215 15.77 8.49 12.84
C GLY A 215 15.40 7.10 13.34
N LYS A 216 14.45 7.10 14.30
CA LYS A 216 14.02 5.89 15.01
C LYS A 216 13.35 4.87 14.08
N GLN A 217 12.57 5.32 13.10
CA GLN A 217 11.91 4.46 12.11
C GLN A 217 12.95 3.65 11.31
N TYR A 218 13.93 4.31 10.71
CA TYR A 218 14.96 3.62 9.92
C TYR A 218 15.86 2.73 10.79
N ALA A 219 16.10 3.12 12.04
CA ALA A 219 16.81 2.28 12.99
C ALA A 219 16.05 0.98 13.29
N ALA A 220 14.74 1.04 13.51
CA ALA A 220 13.88 -0.12 13.71
C ALA A 220 13.84 -1.02 12.47
N MET A 221 13.71 -0.44 11.27
CA MET A 221 13.74 -1.19 10.02
C MET A 221 15.08 -1.91 9.80
N ARG A 222 16.21 -1.26 10.10
CA ARG A 222 17.55 -1.92 10.02
C ARG A 222 17.66 -3.10 10.95
N ARG A 223 17.11 -3.02 12.18
CA ARG A 223 17.10 -4.14 13.15
C ARG A 223 16.09 -5.24 12.78
N GLY A 224 15.24 -5.02 11.78
CA GLY A 224 14.20 -5.97 11.37
C GLY A 224 12.98 -5.97 12.28
N GLU A 225 12.79 -4.95 13.12
CA GLU A 225 11.61 -4.83 14.01
C GLU A 225 10.29 -4.66 13.22
N THR A 226 10.38 -4.23 11.97
CA THR A 226 9.23 -4.07 11.07
C THR A 226 9.04 -5.25 10.10
N LEU A 227 9.70 -6.37 10.30
CA LEU A 227 9.49 -7.60 9.53
C LEU A 227 8.16 -8.28 9.96
N PRO A 228 7.55 -9.10 9.09
CA PRO A 228 6.29 -9.76 9.42
C PRO A 228 6.42 -10.68 10.62
N GLY A 229 5.32 -10.80 11.38
CA GLY A 229 5.22 -11.71 12.51
C GLY A 229 5.01 -13.18 12.06
N PRO A 230 5.08 -14.13 13.03
CA PRO A 230 4.70 -15.51 12.77
C PRO A 230 3.21 -15.56 12.42
N GLY A 231 2.86 -16.30 11.37
CA GLY A 231 1.48 -16.42 10.88
C GLY A 231 1.13 -15.42 9.77
N ALA A 232 2.08 -14.64 9.27
CA ALA A 232 1.87 -13.85 8.07
C ALA A 232 1.59 -14.75 6.86
N THR A 233 0.67 -14.34 6.00
CA THR A 233 0.47 -14.94 4.69
C THR A 233 1.68 -14.64 3.81
N ILE A 234 2.24 -15.65 3.16
CA ILE A 234 3.42 -15.51 2.33
C ILE A 234 3.01 -15.54 0.86
N GLY A 235 3.38 -14.48 0.14
CA GLY A 235 3.23 -14.39 -1.31
C GLY A 235 4.19 -15.31 -2.06
N HIS A 236 4.03 -15.38 -3.37
CA HIS A 236 4.74 -16.33 -4.22
C HIS A 236 5.86 -15.69 -5.02
N GLN A 237 5.62 -14.49 -5.60
CA GLN A 237 6.58 -13.84 -6.47
C GLN A 237 7.76 -13.27 -5.67
N THR A 238 8.97 -13.72 -6.01
CA THR A 238 10.21 -13.14 -5.49
C THR A 238 10.52 -11.82 -6.16
N PHE A 239 11.39 -11.02 -5.53
CA PHE A 239 11.85 -9.77 -6.13
C PHE A 239 12.62 -10.00 -7.44
N ASP A 240 13.43 -11.07 -7.51
CA ASP A 240 14.20 -11.42 -8.71
C ASP A 240 13.28 -11.76 -9.90
N GLU A 241 12.21 -12.54 -9.66
CA GLU A 241 11.20 -12.85 -10.67
C GLU A 241 10.47 -11.59 -11.17
N TRP A 242 10.10 -10.71 -10.24
CA TRP A 242 9.49 -9.43 -10.57
C TRP A 242 10.44 -8.56 -11.42
N VAL A 243 11.71 -8.46 -11.07
CA VAL A 243 12.72 -7.71 -11.85
C VAL A 243 12.87 -8.29 -13.27
N ALA A 244 12.87 -9.62 -13.42
CA ALA A 244 12.93 -10.25 -14.74
C ALA A 244 11.72 -9.88 -15.63
N GLU A 245 10.52 -9.80 -15.06
CA GLU A 245 9.32 -9.31 -15.76
C GLU A 245 9.50 -7.83 -16.21
N GLN A 246 10.00 -6.94 -15.31
CA GLN A 246 10.22 -5.53 -15.65
C GLN A 246 11.25 -5.35 -16.79
N ALA A 247 12.35 -6.10 -16.75
CA ALA A 247 13.38 -6.04 -17.79
C ALA A 247 12.83 -6.46 -19.16
N SER A 248 11.93 -7.42 -19.21
CA SER A 248 11.30 -7.88 -20.46
C SER A 248 10.35 -6.85 -21.09
N VAL A 249 9.73 -6.01 -20.26
CA VAL A 249 8.82 -4.93 -20.73
C VAL A 249 9.62 -3.75 -21.28
N THR A 250 10.77 -3.43 -20.69
CA THR A 250 11.62 -2.30 -21.11
C THR A 250 12.34 -2.55 -22.46
N GLN A 251 12.44 -3.81 -22.89
CA GLN A 251 13.10 -4.20 -24.15
C GLN A 251 12.16 -4.27 -25.36
N ARG A 252 10.88 -4.01 -25.17
CA ARG A 252 9.86 -3.97 -26.24
C ARG A 252 9.51 -2.54 -26.62
#